data_1abb812a61c786d0392b2f8cef40e7fb
#
_entry.id   1abb812a61c786d0392b2f8cef40e7fb
#
_cell.length_a   1.000
_cell.length_b   1.000
_cell.length_c   1.000
_cell.angle_alpha   90.00
_cell.angle_beta   90.00
_cell.angle_gamma   90.00
#
_symmetry.space_group_name_H-M   'P 1'
#
loop_
_entity.id
_entity.type
_entity.pdbx_description
1 polymer ?
#
loop_
_entity_poly.entity_id
_entity_poly.type
_entity_poly.pdbx_seq_one_letter_code
_entity_poly.pdbx_strand_id
1 'polypeptide(L)'
;MPADPATMPTGPVRKVSRVILLDPRDRILLLHGFEPGDPSNDWWFTPGGGVEGDETREQAALRELAEETGITEVELGPVLWQRYCAFPFDGRRWEQDEWYFLARTTRTATVTTGFTELERRTVTGARWWTSEELLWARETVYPTRLAGLLRTLLDDGPPGAPVVLAPEIV
;
A
#
# COMPACT_ATOMS: atom_id res chain seq x y z
N MET A 1 16.54 -15.09 -19.03
CA MET A 1 16.02 -15.96 -17.96
C MET A 1 15.76 -15.09 -16.73
N PRO A 2 14.55 -15.12 -16.20
CA PRO A 2 14.35 -14.48 -14.90
C PRO A 2 15.25 -15.13 -13.85
N ALA A 3 15.87 -14.33 -13.00
CA ALA A 3 16.70 -14.85 -11.92
C ALA A 3 15.80 -15.67 -10.96
N ASP A 4 16.35 -16.77 -10.44
CA ASP A 4 15.68 -17.54 -9.41
C ASP A 4 15.43 -16.64 -8.19
N PRO A 5 14.17 -16.51 -7.72
CA PRO A 5 13.87 -15.71 -6.55
C PRO A 5 14.74 -16.04 -5.32
N ALA A 6 15.17 -17.29 -5.18
CA ALA A 6 16.03 -17.72 -4.08
C ALA A 6 17.47 -17.19 -4.17
N THR A 7 17.91 -16.72 -5.34
CA THR A 7 19.27 -16.19 -5.56
C THR A 7 19.34 -14.68 -5.68
N MET A 8 18.18 -13.99 -5.59
CA MET A 8 18.14 -12.53 -5.65
C MET A 8 18.78 -11.91 -4.41
N PRO A 9 19.53 -10.79 -4.57
CA PRO A 9 20.08 -10.09 -3.41
C PRO A 9 18.96 -9.62 -2.48
N THR A 10 19.11 -9.89 -1.18
CA THR A 10 18.17 -9.52 -0.14
C THR A 10 18.77 -8.37 0.68
N GLY A 11 18.05 -7.26 0.78
CA GLY A 11 18.40 -6.16 1.67
C GLY A 11 17.88 -6.41 3.10
N PRO A 12 18.11 -5.46 4.03
CA PRO A 12 17.53 -5.53 5.37
C PRO A 12 16.00 -5.45 5.30
N VAL A 13 15.32 -5.94 6.35
CA VAL A 13 13.86 -5.79 6.47
C VAL A 13 13.53 -4.30 6.60
N ARG A 14 12.74 -3.78 5.67
CA ARG A 14 12.33 -2.38 5.67
C ARG A 14 11.12 -2.16 6.56
N LYS A 15 11.14 -1.08 7.33
CA LYS A 15 9.94 -0.58 8.00
C LYS A 15 9.15 0.24 7.01
N VAL A 16 7.90 -0.13 6.78
CA VAL A 16 7.03 0.50 5.77
C VAL A 16 5.73 0.91 6.43
N SER A 17 5.27 2.12 6.14
CA SER A 17 3.95 2.60 6.52
C SER A 17 3.04 2.60 5.30
N ARG A 18 1.85 2.03 5.45
CA ARG A 18 0.78 2.00 4.44
C ARG A 18 -0.44 2.75 4.94
N VAL A 19 -1.23 3.29 4.04
CA VAL A 19 -2.40 4.07 4.39
C VAL A 19 -3.66 3.45 3.79
N ILE A 20 -4.61 3.13 4.65
CA ILE A 20 -5.99 2.80 4.26
C ILE A 20 -6.75 4.11 4.24
N LEU A 21 -6.72 4.78 3.10
CA LEU A 21 -7.34 6.10 2.92
C LEU A 21 -8.76 5.94 2.45
N LEU A 22 -9.71 6.40 3.25
CA LEU A 22 -11.13 6.37 2.94
C LEU A 22 -11.65 7.77 2.64
N ASP A 23 -12.50 7.88 1.64
CA ASP A 23 -13.24 9.10 1.31
C ASP A 23 -14.60 9.14 2.04
N PRO A 24 -15.40 10.22 1.90
CA PRO A 24 -16.70 10.32 2.57
C PRO A 24 -17.72 9.24 2.18
N ARG A 25 -17.48 8.50 1.10
CA ARG A 25 -18.32 7.39 0.65
C ARG A 25 -17.75 6.02 1.00
N ASP A 26 -16.77 5.98 1.91
CA ASP A 26 -16.07 4.74 2.31
C ASP A 26 -15.38 4.02 1.15
N ARG A 27 -14.96 4.75 0.13
CA ARG A 27 -14.10 4.22 -0.93
C ARG A 27 -12.64 4.31 -0.49
N ILE A 28 -11.88 3.28 -0.84
CA ILE A 28 -10.44 3.23 -0.57
C ILE A 28 -9.64 3.66 -1.80
N LEU A 29 -8.56 4.41 -1.57
CA LEU A 29 -7.63 4.79 -2.63
C LEU A 29 -6.56 3.71 -2.79
N LEU A 30 -6.41 3.20 -4.01
CA LEU A 30 -5.33 2.29 -4.39
C LEU A 30 -4.54 2.87 -5.56
N LEU A 31 -3.26 2.56 -5.58
CA LEU A 31 -2.35 2.87 -6.67
C LEU A 31 -2.19 1.64 -7.55
N HIS A 32 -2.02 1.85 -8.85
CA HIS A 32 -1.78 0.80 -9.82
C HIS A 32 -0.31 0.78 -10.22
N GLY A 33 0.33 -0.35 -10.08
CA GLY A 33 1.74 -0.53 -10.43
C GLY A 33 1.98 -1.79 -11.25
N PHE A 34 3.18 -1.90 -11.80
CA PHE A 34 3.61 -3.06 -12.56
C PHE A 34 5.11 -3.31 -12.39
N GLU A 35 5.52 -4.53 -12.69
CA GLU A 35 6.95 -4.91 -12.65
C GLU A 35 7.72 -4.16 -13.73
N PRO A 36 8.85 -3.50 -13.43
CA PRO A 36 9.68 -2.89 -14.44
C PRO A 36 10.07 -3.90 -15.53
N GLY A 37 9.82 -3.54 -16.79
CA GLY A 37 10.10 -4.42 -17.93
C GLY A 37 9.03 -5.47 -18.24
N ASP A 38 8.00 -5.61 -17.41
CA ASP A 38 6.88 -6.52 -17.65
C ASP A 38 5.54 -5.87 -17.25
N PRO A 39 4.95 -5.01 -18.10
CA PRO A 39 3.68 -4.35 -17.79
C PRO A 39 2.49 -5.28 -17.60
N SER A 40 2.59 -6.55 -18.03
CA SER A 40 1.53 -7.55 -17.82
C SER A 40 1.49 -8.08 -16.39
N ASN A 41 2.60 -7.94 -15.65
CA ASN A 41 2.67 -8.26 -14.23
C ASN A 41 2.36 -7.00 -13.42
N ASP A 42 1.07 -6.77 -13.17
CA ASP A 42 0.54 -5.56 -12.56
C ASP A 42 -0.32 -5.88 -11.34
N TRP A 43 -0.49 -4.89 -10.48
CA TRP A 43 -1.27 -5.02 -9.25
C TRP A 43 -1.73 -3.65 -8.74
N TRP A 44 -2.71 -3.69 -7.85
CA TRP A 44 -3.15 -2.55 -7.07
C TRP A 44 -2.63 -2.68 -5.64
N PHE A 45 -2.26 -1.56 -5.05
CA PHE A 45 -1.70 -1.53 -3.69
C PHE A 45 -2.05 -0.22 -2.98
N THR A 46 -1.93 -0.25 -1.65
CA THR A 46 -2.19 0.92 -0.81
C THR A 46 -1.06 1.92 -0.89
N PRO A 47 -1.34 3.24 -0.81
CA PRO A 47 -0.29 4.24 -0.68
C PRO A 47 0.61 3.97 0.52
N GLY A 48 1.88 4.33 0.42
CA GLY A 48 2.84 4.16 1.49
C GLY A 48 4.25 3.91 1.00
N GLY A 49 5.17 3.79 1.91
CA GLY A 49 6.57 3.53 1.63
C GLY A 49 7.43 3.42 2.88
N GLY A 50 8.74 3.35 2.66
CA GLY A 50 9.71 3.15 3.72
C GLY A 50 9.85 4.32 4.67
N VAL A 51 10.01 4.01 5.95
CA VAL A 51 10.38 4.98 6.97
C VAL A 51 11.81 5.45 6.70
N GLU A 52 12.03 6.75 6.71
CA GLU A 52 13.33 7.38 6.44
C GLU A 52 13.92 8.02 7.70
N GLY A 53 15.19 7.77 7.94
CA GLY A 53 15.94 8.40 9.04
C GLY A 53 15.24 8.22 10.40
N ASP A 54 15.04 9.32 11.11
CA ASP A 54 14.42 9.36 12.44
C ASP A 54 12.90 9.56 12.39
N GLU A 55 12.31 9.45 11.22
CA GLU A 55 10.88 9.61 11.01
C GLU A 55 10.10 8.53 11.78
N THR A 56 8.97 8.93 12.38
CA THR A 56 8.03 7.95 12.94
C THR A 56 7.27 7.26 11.81
N ARG A 57 6.61 6.16 12.12
CA ARG A 57 5.74 5.48 11.15
C ARG A 57 4.57 6.37 10.70
N GLU A 58 4.03 7.18 11.60
CA GLU A 58 2.98 8.17 11.31
C GLU A 58 3.48 9.25 10.35
N GLN A 59 4.66 9.78 10.59
CA GLN A 59 5.29 10.76 9.71
C GLN A 59 5.54 10.19 8.31
N ALA A 60 6.05 8.96 8.24
CA ALA A 60 6.26 8.26 6.97
C ALA A 60 4.95 8.07 6.20
N ALA A 61 3.87 7.68 6.89
CA ALA A 61 2.56 7.49 6.28
C ALA A 61 2.06 8.79 5.63
N LEU A 62 2.13 9.91 6.34
CA LEU A 62 1.68 11.20 5.84
C LEU A 62 2.56 11.72 4.71
N ARG A 63 3.88 11.58 4.81
CA ARG A 63 4.82 11.98 3.78
C ARG A 63 4.60 11.20 2.49
N GLU A 64 4.55 9.88 2.58
CA GLU A 64 4.35 9.02 1.40
C GLU A 64 3.00 9.28 0.74
N LEU A 65 1.95 9.47 1.52
CA LEU A 65 0.64 9.80 0.98
C LEU A 65 0.68 11.12 0.20
N ALA A 66 1.32 12.14 0.75
CA ALA A 66 1.47 13.44 0.08
C ALA A 66 2.29 13.31 -1.21
N GLU A 67 3.40 12.56 -1.18
CA GLU A 67 4.28 12.36 -2.34
C GLU A 67 3.57 11.59 -3.47
N GLU A 68 2.84 10.54 -3.11
CA GLU A 68 2.23 9.63 -4.09
C GLU A 68 0.88 10.11 -4.61
N THR A 69 0.14 10.88 -3.83
CA THR A 69 -1.25 11.27 -4.18
C THR A 69 -1.49 12.78 -4.18
N GLY A 70 -0.60 13.56 -3.60
CA GLY A 70 -0.82 15.00 -3.39
C GLY A 70 -1.82 15.32 -2.27
N ILE A 71 -2.38 14.32 -1.61
CA ILE A 71 -3.36 14.54 -0.54
C ILE A 71 -2.63 14.80 0.78
N THR A 72 -2.87 15.97 1.37
CA THR A 72 -2.29 16.41 2.63
C THR A 72 -3.33 16.67 3.70
N GLU A 73 -4.57 16.92 3.31
CA GLU A 73 -5.69 17.16 4.23
C GLU A 73 -6.32 15.83 4.63
N VAL A 74 -5.70 15.17 5.61
CA VAL A 74 -6.12 13.86 6.12
C VAL A 74 -6.18 13.87 7.64
N GLU A 75 -7.14 13.12 8.17
CA GLU A 75 -7.19 12.74 9.57
C GLU A 75 -6.57 11.35 9.71
N LEU A 76 -5.38 11.28 10.31
CA LEU A 76 -4.68 10.02 10.54
C LEU A 76 -5.24 9.34 11.78
N GLY A 77 -5.67 8.12 11.62
CA GLY A 77 -6.23 7.28 12.67
C GLY A 77 -5.25 6.23 13.18
N PRO A 78 -5.77 5.18 13.82
CA PRO A 78 -4.94 4.14 14.44
C PRO A 78 -4.30 3.22 13.42
N VAL A 79 -3.29 2.46 13.88
CA VAL A 79 -2.76 1.30 13.15
C VAL A 79 -3.83 0.20 13.18
N LEU A 80 -4.22 -0.24 12.00
CA LEU A 80 -5.22 -1.31 11.84
C LEU A 80 -4.58 -2.68 11.83
N TRP A 81 -3.55 -2.84 10.99
CA TRP A 81 -2.95 -4.12 10.68
C TRP A 81 -1.43 -4.00 10.60
N GLN A 82 -0.77 -5.13 10.88
CA GLN A 82 0.67 -5.31 10.68
C GLN A 82 0.87 -6.53 9.80
N ARG A 83 1.73 -6.43 8.79
CA ARG A 83 2.02 -7.52 7.85
C ARG A 83 3.50 -7.59 7.54
N TYR A 84 4.07 -8.80 7.61
CA TYR A 84 5.36 -9.08 6.99
C TYR A 84 5.14 -9.58 5.56
N CYS A 85 5.91 -9.08 4.62
CA CYS A 85 5.90 -9.59 3.25
C CYS A 85 7.31 -9.65 2.66
N ALA A 86 7.49 -10.58 1.73
CA ALA A 86 8.72 -10.72 0.97
C ALA A 86 8.36 -11.04 -0.48
N PHE A 87 8.97 -10.32 -1.41
CA PHE A 87 8.63 -10.42 -2.83
C PHE A 87 9.79 -9.99 -3.72
N PRO A 88 9.88 -10.54 -4.95
CA PRO A 88 10.80 -10.03 -5.96
C PRO A 88 10.22 -8.77 -6.62
N PHE A 89 11.07 -7.77 -6.80
CA PHE A 89 10.71 -6.56 -7.54
C PHE A 89 11.98 -5.87 -8.04
N ASP A 90 11.99 -5.47 -9.29
CA ASP A 90 13.10 -4.75 -9.93
C ASP A 90 14.46 -5.43 -9.70
N GLY A 91 14.52 -6.75 -9.93
CA GLY A 91 15.75 -7.55 -9.88
C GLY A 91 16.30 -7.84 -8.50
N ARG A 92 15.56 -7.54 -7.44
CA ARG A 92 15.96 -7.86 -6.06
C ARG A 92 14.80 -8.39 -5.25
N ARG A 93 15.13 -9.05 -4.14
CA ARG A 93 14.15 -9.50 -3.15
C ARG A 93 13.98 -8.44 -2.08
N TRP A 94 12.75 -8.03 -1.86
CA TRP A 94 12.36 -7.06 -0.83
C TRP A 94 11.73 -7.78 0.34
N GLU A 95 12.08 -7.36 1.54
CA GLU A 95 11.41 -7.78 2.78
C GLU A 95 10.92 -6.54 3.50
N GLN A 96 9.66 -6.57 3.93
CA GLN A 96 9.00 -5.42 4.54
C GLN A 96 8.21 -5.82 5.77
N ASP A 97 8.32 -4.98 6.81
CA ASP A 97 7.43 -4.97 7.96
C ASP A 97 6.50 -3.77 7.80
N GLU A 98 5.26 -4.03 7.45
CA GLU A 98 4.27 -3.02 7.07
C GLU A 98 3.27 -2.76 8.19
N TRP A 99 3.05 -1.47 8.49
CA TRP A 99 1.98 -1.02 9.36
C TRP A 99 0.95 -0.26 8.53
N TYR A 100 -0.31 -0.66 8.66
CA TYR A 100 -1.43 -0.06 7.94
C TYR A 100 -2.19 0.90 8.83
N PHE A 101 -2.19 2.18 8.48
CA PHE A 101 -2.90 3.23 9.20
C PHE A 101 -4.24 3.51 8.54
N LEU A 102 -5.29 3.66 9.34
CA LEU A 102 -6.54 4.23 8.86
C LEU A 102 -6.36 5.74 8.68
N ALA A 103 -6.83 6.28 7.58
CA ALA A 103 -6.90 7.72 7.37
C ALA A 103 -8.17 8.08 6.61
N ARG A 104 -8.69 9.26 6.86
CA ARG A 104 -9.87 9.79 6.18
C ARG A 104 -9.57 11.15 5.56
N THR A 105 -10.17 11.39 4.40
CA THR A 105 -10.04 12.66 3.69
C THR A 105 -11.35 13.01 2.98
N THR A 106 -11.57 14.32 2.79
CA THR A 106 -12.60 14.83 1.90
C THR A 106 -12.04 15.22 0.53
N ARG A 107 -10.72 15.18 0.36
CA ARG A 107 -10.01 15.51 -0.88
C ARG A 107 -9.79 14.26 -1.71
N THR A 108 -10.47 14.19 -2.86
CA THR A 108 -10.44 12.99 -3.72
C THR A 108 -9.60 13.16 -4.98
N ALA A 109 -9.20 14.38 -5.33
CA ALA A 109 -8.32 14.62 -6.47
C ALA A 109 -6.89 14.22 -6.12
N THR A 110 -6.22 13.51 -7.02
CA THR A 110 -4.85 13.03 -6.84
C THR A 110 -3.89 13.67 -7.82
N VAL A 111 -2.66 13.92 -7.36
CA VAL A 111 -1.56 14.47 -8.15
C VAL A 111 -0.32 13.62 -7.88
N THR A 112 0.35 13.17 -8.94
CA THR A 112 1.46 12.22 -8.87
C THR A 112 2.84 12.87 -9.00
N THR A 113 2.99 14.14 -8.71
CA THR A 113 4.23 14.90 -8.89
C THR A 113 5.36 14.54 -7.93
N GLY A 114 5.04 13.88 -6.81
CA GLY A 114 6.01 13.49 -5.80
C GLY A 114 6.62 12.09 -6.01
N PHE A 115 6.33 11.43 -7.11
CA PHE A 115 6.89 10.10 -7.38
C PHE A 115 8.40 10.14 -7.57
N THR A 116 9.09 9.11 -7.04
CA THR A 116 10.46 8.82 -7.39
C THR A 116 10.56 8.45 -8.87
N GLU A 117 11.79 8.39 -9.42
CA GLU A 117 11.98 7.97 -10.80
C GLU A 117 11.48 6.53 -11.05
N LEU A 118 11.73 5.61 -10.11
CA LEU A 118 11.23 4.24 -10.19
C LEU A 118 9.70 4.21 -10.17
N GLU A 119 9.07 4.93 -9.27
CA GLU A 119 7.60 5.01 -9.17
C GLU A 119 6.99 5.59 -10.44
N ARG A 120 7.59 6.62 -11.06
CA ARG A 120 7.13 7.16 -12.34
C ARG A 120 7.16 6.14 -13.48
N ARG A 121 8.10 5.18 -13.42
CA ARG A 121 8.21 4.12 -14.42
C ARG A 121 7.29 2.93 -14.15
N THR A 122 6.80 2.78 -12.91
CA THR A 122 6.10 1.57 -12.46
C THR A 122 4.71 1.81 -11.90
N VAL A 123 4.34 3.07 -11.64
CA VAL A 123 2.99 3.43 -11.16
C VAL A 123 2.24 4.17 -12.26
N THR A 124 1.10 3.62 -12.66
CA THR A 124 0.31 4.13 -13.78
C THR A 124 -0.84 5.04 -13.36
N GLY A 125 -1.23 5.04 -12.09
CA GLY A 125 -2.31 5.89 -11.62
C GLY A 125 -2.87 5.48 -10.27
N ALA A 126 -3.95 6.17 -9.91
CA ALA A 126 -4.68 5.94 -8.67
C ALA A 126 -6.17 5.80 -8.97
N ARG A 127 -6.88 5.01 -8.17
CA ARG A 127 -8.31 4.83 -8.30
C ARG A 127 -8.95 4.65 -6.93
N TRP A 128 -10.14 5.23 -6.75
CA TRP A 128 -11.00 4.98 -5.60
C TRP A 128 -11.86 3.75 -5.86
N TRP A 129 -11.85 2.83 -4.90
CA TRP A 129 -12.56 1.55 -4.98
C TRP A 129 -13.60 1.46 -3.88
N THR A 130 -14.79 0.98 -4.20
CA THR A 130 -15.73 0.54 -3.16
C THR A 130 -15.32 -0.84 -2.64
N SER A 131 -15.78 -1.20 -1.43
CA SER A 131 -15.54 -2.54 -0.89
C SER A 131 -16.15 -3.64 -1.78
N GLU A 132 -17.26 -3.35 -2.41
CA GLU A 132 -17.93 -4.27 -3.33
C GLU A 132 -17.10 -4.47 -4.61
N GLU A 133 -16.57 -3.40 -5.19
CA GLU A 133 -15.68 -3.50 -6.35
C GLU A 133 -14.44 -4.35 -6.04
N LEU A 134 -13.86 -4.19 -4.85
CA LEU A 134 -12.74 -5.03 -4.41
C LEU A 134 -13.11 -6.49 -4.28
N LEU A 135 -14.30 -6.79 -3.76
CA LEU A 135 -14.77 -8.17 -3.60
C LEU A 135 -14.89 -8.89 -4.95
N TRP A 136 -15.30 -8.18 -6.00
CA TRP A 136 -15.47 -8.73 -7.34
C TRP A 136 -14.28 -8.48 -8.28
N ALA A 137 -13.22 -7.85 -7.79
CA ALA A 137 -12.03 -7.55 -8.59
C ALA A 137 -11.36 -8.84 -9.07
N ARG A 138 -10.98 -8.84 -10.35
CA ARG A 138 -10.18 -9.92 -10.95
C ARG A 138 -8.70 -9.58 -10.97
N GLU A 139 -8.39 -8.30 -10.79
CA GLU A 139 -7.03 -7.79 -10.70
C GLU A 139 -6.38 -8.21 -9.39
N THR A 140 -5.07 -8.32 -9.42
CA THR A 140 -4.29 -8.55 -8.20
C THR A 140 -4.30 -7.31 -7.32
N VAL A 141 -4.67 -7.48 -6.06
CA VAL A 141 -4.68 -6.42 -5.05
C VAL A 141 -3.90 -6.89 -3.83
N TYR A 142 -3.05 -6.02 -3.31
CA TYR A 142 -2.30 -6.27 -2.08
C TYR A 142 -2.71 -5.31 -0.96
N PRO A 143 -2.83 -5.77 0.28
CA PRO A 143 -2.71 -7.17 0.71
C PRO A 143 -3.81 -8.04 0.09
N THR A 144 -3.54 -9.33 -0.10
CA THR A 144 -4.44 -10.23 -0.82
C THR A 144 -5.83 -10.35 -0.19
N ARG A 145 -5.94 -10.11 1.12
CA ARG A 145 -7.21 -10.16 1.87
C ARG A 145 -7.88 -8.79 2.04
N LEU A 146 -7.44 -7.79 1.29
CA LEU A 146 -7.91 -6.41 1.49
C LEU A 146 -9.44 -6.29 1.40
N ALA A 147 -10.09 -6.98 0.48
CA ALA A 147 -11.55 -6.90 0.34
C ALA A 147 -12.28 -7.31 1.64
N GLY A 148 -11.91 -8.44 2.23
CA GLY A 148 -12.49 -8.91 3.49
C GLY A 148 -12.12 -8.04 4.68
N LEU A 149 -10.87 -7.58 4.74
CA LEU A 149 -10.39 -6.70 5.80
C LEU A 149 -11.11 -5.34 5.76
N LEU A 150 -11.28 -4.77 4.58
CA LEU A 150 -12.01 -3.52 4.40
C LEU A 150 -13.48 -3.69 4.81
N ARG A 151 -14.11 -4.79 4.42
CA ARG A 151 -15.51 -5.06 4.79
C ARG A 151 -15.67 -5.11 6.31
N THR A 152 -14.80 -5.82 7.00
CA THR A 152 -14.80 -5.89 8.46
C THR A 152 -14.57 -4.50 9.08
N LEU A 153 -13.64 -3.73 8.55
CA LEU A 153 -13.37 -2.36 9.01
C LEU A 153 -14.60 -1.46 8.88
N LEU A 154 -15.29 -1.52 7.75
CA LEU A 154 -16.47 -0.69 7.51
C LEU A 154 -17.67 -1.12 8.37
N ASP A 155 -17.83 -2.43 8.63
CA ASP A 155 -18.93 -2.96 9.43
C ASP A 155 -18.72 -2.77 10.93
N ASP A 156 -17.50 -2.99 11.42
CA ASP A 156 -17.21 -3.09 12.85
C ASP A 156 -16.38 -1.92 13.40
N GLY A 157 -15.84 -1.06 12.52
CA GLY A 157 -14.89 -0.02 12.89
C GLY A 157 -13.47 -0.56 13.11
N PRO A 158 -12.54 0.33 13.51
CA PRO A 158 -11.16 -0.07 13.78
C PRO A 158 -11.08 -1.09 14.92
N PRO A 159 -10.15 -2.08 14.82
CA PRO A 159 -9.92 -3.01 15.93
C PRO A 159 -9.35 -2.26 17.14
N GLY A 160 -9.56 -2.80 18.35
CA GLY A 160 -9.05 -2.22 19.59
C GLY A 160 -7.53 -2.23 19.71
N ALA A 161 -6.87 -3.10 18.97
CA ALA A 161 -5.42 -3.19 18.82
C ALA A 161 -5.06 -3.64 17.41
N PRO A 162 -3.84 -3.35 16.91
CA PRO A 162 -3.42 -3.80 15.60
C PRO A 162 -3.53 -5.31 15.43
N VAL A 163 -4.09 -5.74 14.29
CA VAL A 163 -4.20 -7.16 13.96
C VAL A 163 -2.99 -7.58 13.15
N VAL A 164 -2.30 -8.63 13.60
CA VAL A 164 -1.17 -9.20 12.85
C VAL A 164 -1.73 -10.13 11.77
N LEU A 165 -1.51 -9.76 10.51
CA LEU A 165 -1.94 -10.54 9.37
C LEU A 165 -0.97 -11.69 9.09
N ALA A 166 -1.46 -12.72 8.38
CA ALA A 166 -0.60 -13.79 7.91
C ALA A 166 0.48 -13.22 6.98
N PRO A 167 1.74 -13.70 7.06
CA PRO A 167 2.80 -13.28 6.15
C PRO A 167 2.45 -13.59 4.69
N GLU A 168 2.85 -12.69 3.80
CA GLU A 168 2.73 -12.92 2.36
C GLU A 168 4.13 -13.02 1.75
N ILE A 169 4.53 -14.24 1.40
CA ILE A 169 5.85 -14.53 0.87
C ILE A 169 5.68 -15.10 -0.54
N VAL A 170 6.31 -14.44 -1.49
CA VAL A 170 6.24 -14.81 -2.91
C VAL A 170 7.60 -15.32 -3.41
#